data_cf708db4b6da7a6a18e34cfdb4fabbe8
#
_entry.id   cf708db4b6da7a6a18e34cfdb4fabbe8
#
_cell.length_a   1.000
_cell.length_b   1.000
_cell.length_c   1.000
_cell.angle_alpha   90.00
_cell.angle_beta   90.00
_cell.angle_gamma   90.00
#
_symmetry.space_group_name_H-M   'P 1'
#
loop_
_entity.id
_entity.type
_entity.pdbx_description
1 polymer ?
#
loop_
_entity_poly.entity_id
_entity_poly.type
_entity_poly.pdbx_seq_one_letter_code
_entity_poly.pdbx_strand_id
1 'polypeptide(L)'
;MARQSRKFNPRVRTKRPIGLVEDDDQSPSSPHPMPQEIGSRWFLPNPLGARLQQKSGIGLTLDDGIALDPIEVLFCHWNRHIPVTNQWVEDMISLDSDFIAKSVIFDVARSGGEIVIPITNFSEQVYCEGTFAVKWPRNKSHFSTDPVSQIRWFWSFHDVDWDSLNQWVADVEESGCIAEVFVIDDEMDITMYRISYDQLS
;
A
#
# COMPACT_ATOMS: atom_id res chain seq x y z
N MET A 1 -19.40 38.41 -19.42
CA MET A 1 -18.05 38.11 -18.84
C MET A 1 -17.86 36.61 -18.82
N ALA A 2 -17.01 36.09 -19.70
CA ALA A 2 -16.74 34.66 -19.85
C ALA A 2 -15.77 34.21 -18.76
N ARG A 3 -16.19 33.23 -17.93
CA ARG A 3 -15.31 32.56 -16.97
C ARG A 3 -14.26 31.74 -17.73
N GLN A 4 -13.00 32.16 -17.68
CA GLN A 4 -11.89 31.33 -18.12
C GLN A 4 -11.79 30.08 -17.25
N SER A 5 -12.03 28.90 -17.83
CA SER A 5 -11.76 27.61 -17.15
C SER A 5 -10.26 27.48 -16.98
N ARG A 6 -9.77 27.49 -15.74
CA ARG A 6 -8.38 27.15 -15.44
C ARG A 6 -8.18 25.68 -15.81
N LYS A 7 -7.39 25.43 -16.85
CA LYS A 7 -6.91 24.08 -17.16
C LYS A 7 -6.10 23.58 -15.96
N PHE A 8 -6.63 22.57 -15.29
CA PHE A 8 -5.92 21.86 -14.23
C PHE A 8 -4.80 21.04 -14.89
N ASN A 9 -3.57 21.49 -14.76
CA ASN A 9 -2.40 20.72 -15.15
C ASN A 9 -1.96 19.89 -13.94
N PRO A 10 -2.23 18.58 -13.89
CA PRO A 10 -1.72 17.76 -12.81
C PRO A 10 -0.19 17.79 -12.87
N ARG A 11 0.44 18.37 -11.85
CA ARG A 11 1.88 18.24 -11.67
C ARG A 11 2.14 16.78 -11.36
N VAL A 12 2.59 16.01 -12.33
CA VAL A 12 3.15 14.69 -12.12
C VAL A 12 4.38 14.90 -11.24
N ARG A 13 4.24 14.66 -9.93
CA ARG A 13 5.38 14.61 -9.03
C ARG A 13 6.09 13.30 -9.32
N THR A 14 7.16 13.34 -10.06
CA THR A 14 8.08 12.20 -10.17
C THR A 14 8.55 11.85 -8.76
N LYS A 15 8.16 10.69 -8.28
CA LYS A 15 8.63 10.15 -7.00
C LYS A 15 10.14 9.90 -7.15
N ARG A 16 10.93 10.28 -6.15
CA ARG A 16 12.38 10.02 -6.20
C ARG A 16 12.61 8.51 -6.17
N PRO A 17 13.46 7.97 -7.06
CA PRO A 17 13.81 6.56 -7.06
C PRO A 17 14.51 6.20 -5.74
N ILE A 18 14.36 4.96 -5.30
CA ILE A 18 15.08 4.38 -4.16
C ILE A 18 16.30 3.62 -4.68
N GLY A 19 16.19 3.01 -5.87
CA GLY A 19 17.28 2.31 -6.53
C GLY A 19 18.21 3.24 -7.32
N LEU A 20 19.31 2.69 -7.82
CA LEU A 20 20.19 3.37 -8.74
C LEU A 20 19.47 3.59 -10.07
N VAL A 21 19.35 4.85 -10.48
CA VAL A 21 19.04 5.19 -11.88
C VAL A 21 20.39 5.28 -12.58
N GLU A 22 20.62 4.44 -13.57
CA GLU A 22 21.74 4.61 -14.49
C GLU A 22 21.43 5.81 -15.38
N ASP A 23 21.87 7.00 -14.97
CA ASP A 23 21.93 8.16 -15.85
C ASP A 23 23.19 8.05 -16.69
N ASP A 24 23.04 7.94 -18.00
CA ASP A 24 24.10 7.75 -18.98
C ASP A 24 25.14 8.89 -19.02
N ASP A 25 25.04 9.96 -18.24
CA ASP A 25 25.92 11.14 -18.46
C ASP A 25 26.27 12.01 -17.25
N GLN A 26 26.06 11.62 -16.00
CA GLN A 26 26.52 12.45 -14.87
C GLN A 26 27.08 11.62 -13.70
N SER A 27 28.20 12.11 -13.16
CA SER A 27 28.91 11.61 -11.99
C SER A 27 27.99 11.05 -10.91
N PRO A 28 28.32 9.91 -10.27
CA PRO A 28 27.47 9.24 -9.32
C PRO A 28 27.13 10.19 -8.17
N SER A 29 25.92 10.73 -8.19
CA SER A 29 25.32 11.30 -7.00
C SER A 29 25.32 10.21 -5.93
N SER A 30 25.74 10.53 -4.70
CA SER A 30 25.88 9.62 -3.57
C SER A 30 25.01 8.38 -3.67
N PRO A 31 25.59 7.18 -3.65
CA PRO A 31 24.83 5.96 -3.79
C PRO A 31 23.74 5.92 -2.72
N HIS A 32 22.49 5.93 -3.16
CA HIS A 32 21.39 5.64 -2.24
C HIS A 32 21.60 4.21 -1.73
N PRO A 33 21.50 3.97 -0.41
CA PRO A 33 21.65 2.64 0.12
C PRO A 33 20.60 1.74 -0.54
N MET A 34 21.07 0.67 -1.15
CA MET A 34 20.20 -0.33 -1.77
C MET A 34 19.46 -1.09 -0.68
N PRO A 35 18.16 -1.37 -0.85
CA PRO A 35 17.46 -2.27 0.03
C PRO A 35 18.12 -3.64 0.03
N GLN A 36 18.17 -4.28 1.20
CA GLN A 36 18.74 -5.61 1.39
C GLN A 36 17.62 -6.57 1.78
N GLU A 37 17.57 -7.71 1.10
CA GLU A 37 16.66 -8.78 1.46
C GLU A 37 17.07 -9.41 2.81
N ILE A 38 16.11 -9.49 3.74
CA ILE A 38 16.28 -10.10 5.05
C ILE A 38 15.08 -11.02 5.32
N GLY A 39 15.25 -12.30 5.07
CA GLY A 39 14.17 -13.28 5.14
C GLY A 39 13.06 -12.96 4.13
N SER A 40 11.82 -12.86 4.60
CA SER A 40 10.65 -12.50 3.77
C SER A 40 10.46 -10.98 3.59
N ARG A 41 11.31 -10.15 4.19
CA ARG A 41 11.22 -8.69 4.15
C ARG A 41 12.49 -8.08 3.59
N TRP A 42 12.39 -6.85 3.13
CA TRP A 42 13.56 -6.09 2.67
C TRP A 42 13.86 -4.95 3.62
N PHE A 43 15.10 -4.86 4.04
CA PHE A 43 15.59 -3.80 4.92
C PHE A 43 16.05 -2.58 4.12
N LEU A 44 15.56 -1.41 4.51
CA LEU A 44 15.98 -0.12 3.97
C LEU A 44 16.56 0.74 5.10
N PRO A 45 17.89 1.02 5.08
CA PRO A 45 18.55 1.72 6.17
C PRO A 45 18.18 3.21 6.25
N ASN A 46 18.43 3.79 7.42
CA ASN A 46 18.33 5.23 7.64
C ASN A 46 19.45 5.99 6.89
N PRO A 47 19.25 7.26 6.49
CA PRO A 47 18.06 8.10 6.74
C PRO A 47 16.93 7.92 5.71
N LEU A 48 17.12 7.09 4.68
CA LEU A 48 16.13 6.93 3.62
C LEU A 48 14.89 6.19 4.14
N GLY A 49 15.09 5.12 4.91
CA GLY A 49 14.00 4.37 5.53
C GLY A 49 13.09 5.26 6.38
N ALA A 50 13.67 6.00 7.32
CA ALA A 50 12.90 6.91 8.18
C ALA A 50 12.12 7.96 7.38
N ARG A 51 12.72 8.54 6.32
CA ARG A 51 12.03 9.51 5.46
C ARG A 51 10.86 8.90 4.69
N LEU A 52 11.03 7.67 4.20
CA LEU A 52 9.99 6.96 3.47
C LEU A 52 8.81 6.66 4.40
N GLN A 53 9.10 6.13 5.57
CA GLN A 53 8.11 5.78 6.56
C GLN A 53 7.34 7.03 7.07
N GLN A 54 8.04 8.10 7.47
CA GLN A 54 7.40 9.34 7.94
C GLN A 54 6.50 10.00 6.88
N LYS A 55 6.90 9.97 5.59
CA LYS A 55 6.16 10.65 4.53
C LYS A 55 5.06 9.81 3.91
N SER A 56 5.19 8.51 3.98
CA SER A 56 4.36 7.59 3.20
C SER A 56 3.79 6.44 4.01
N GLY A 57 4.20 6.25 5.27
CA GLY A 57 3.79 5.10 6.08
C GLY A 57 4.24 3.76 5.52
N ILE A 58 5.30 3.74 4.69
CA ILE A 58 5.84 2.51 4.10
C ILE A 58 6.86 1.90 5.03
N GLY A 59 6.74 0.61 5.27
CA GLY A 59 7.64 -0.20 6.08
C GLY A 59 7.36 -0.17 7.58
N LEU A 60 7.75 -1.24 8.23
CA LEU A 60 7.78 -1.35 9.67
C LEU A 60 9.07 -0.70 10.20
N THR A 61 8.94 0.19 11.20
CA THR A 61 10.08 0.87 11.81
C THR A 61 10.95 -0.11 12.58
N LEU A 62 12.27 -0.04 12.34
CA LEU A 62 13.34 -0.71 13.08
C LEU A 62 14.31 0.33 13.59
N ASP A 63 15.23 -0.05 14.50
CA ASP A 63 16.21 0.88 15.10
C ASP A 63 17.06 1.59 14.04
N ASP A 64 17.54 0.86 13.05
CA ASP A 64 18.47 1.35 12.03
C ASP A 64 17.84 1.65 10.67
N GLY A 65 16.52 1.47 10.53
CA GLY A 65 15.84 1.63 9.24
C GLY A 65 14.38 1.19 9.26
N ILE A 66 13.95 0.63 8.14
CA ILE A 66 12.61 0.03 8.01
C ILE A 66 12.68 -1.34 7.36
N ALA A 67 11.75 -2.23 7.72
CA ALA A 67 11.51 -3.49 7.04
C ALA A 67 10.29 -3.36 6.13
N LEU A 68 10.48 -3.55 4.83
CA LEU A 68 9.42 -3.52 3.83
C LEU A 68 8.73 -4.89 3.76
N ASP A 69 7.42 -4.89 3.77
CA ASP A 69 6.62 -6.06 3.41
C ASP A 69 6.79 -6.39 1.91
N PRO A 70 6.68 -7.65 1.46
CA PRO A 70 6.80 -8.00 0.04
C PRO A 70 5.91 -7.16 -0.89
N ILE A 71 4.67 -6.86 -0.51
CA ILE A 71 3.80 -5.99 -1.32
C ILE A 71 4.30 -4.55 -1.38
N GLU A 72 4.92 -4.05 -0.31
CA GLU A 72 5.57 -2.74 -0.29
C GLU A 72 6.85 -2.71 -1.13
N VAL A 73 7.59 -3.82 -1.18
CA VAL A 73 8.76 -3.96 -2.07
C VAL A 73 8.30 -3.86 -3.52
N LEU A 74 7.28 -4.61 -3.92
CA LEU A 74 6.77 -4.59 -5.30
C LEU A 74 6.16 -3.21 -5.65
N PHE A 75 5.42 -2.58 -4.73
CA PHE A 75 4.97 -1.20 -4.87
C PHE A 75 6.16 -0.24 -5.09
N CYS A 76 7.22 -0.38 -4.31
CA CYS A 76 8.42 0.44 -4.47
C CYS A 76 9.19 0.11 -5.76
N HIS A 77 9.17 -1.13 -6.23
CA HIS A 77 9.69 -1.50 -7.53
C HIS A 77 8.98 -0.73 -8.65
N TRP A 78 7.66 -0.76 -8.69
CA TRP A 78 6.86 -0.08 -9.72
C TRP A 78 6.94 1.44 -9.65
N ASN A 79 6.99 2.00 -8.44
CA ASN A 79 6.85 3.44 -8.23
C ASN A 79 8.14 4.15 -7.83
N ARG A 80 9.21 3.43 -7.49
CA ARG A 80 10.45 4.01 -6.96
C ARG A 80 11.72 3.30 -7.42
N HIS A 81 11.59 2.41 -8.40
CA HIS A 81 12.72 1.73 -9.06
C HIS A 81 13.62 0.90 -8.09
N ILE A 82 13.05 0.29 -7.05
CA ILE A 82 13.77 -0.76 -6.32
C ILE A 82 14.02 -1.91 -7.31
N PRO A 83 15.27 -2.35 -7.50
CA PRO A 83 15.55 -3.47 -8.37
C PRO A 83 15.04 -4.77 -7.73
N VAL A 84 14.12 -5.42 -8.41
CA VAL A 84 13.56 -6.72 -8.03
C VAL A 84 13.81 -7.69 -9.17
N THR A 85 14.31 -8.89 -8.86
CA THR A 85 14.53 -9.94 -9.87
C THR A 85 13.24 -10.69 -10.17
N ASN A 86 13.11 -11.20 -11.40
CA ASN A 86 11.97 -12.07 -11.76
C ASN A 86 11.87 -13.28 -10.83
N GLN A 87 13.03 -13.88 -10.48
CA GLN A 87 13.06 -15.01 -9.56
C GLN A 87 12.43 -14.68 -8.21
N TRP A 88 12.75 -13.51 -7.63
CA TRP A 88 12.13 -13.10 -6.37
C TRP A 88 10.61 -12.97 -6.48
N VAL A 89 10.09 -12.43 -7.60
CA VAL A 89 8.64 -12.35 -7.83
C VAL A 89 8.01 -13.74 -7.92
N GLU A 90 8.66 -14.67 -8.64
CA GLU A 90 8.22 -16.06 -8.75
C GLU A 90 8.21 -16.76 -7.38
N ASP A 91 9.23 -16.53 -6.57
CA ASP A 91 9.31 -17.05 -5.20
C ASP A 91 8.18 -16.52 -4.32
N MET A 92 7.85 -15.22 -4.42
CA MET A 92 6.74 -14.62 -3.68
C MET A 92 5.39 -15.17 -4.14
N ILE A 93 5.17 -15.36 -5.45
CA ILE A 93 3.96 -16.01 -5.98
C ILE A 93 3.84 -17.45 -5.49
N SER A 94 4.96 -18.15 -5.37
CA SER A 94 4.98 -19.53 -4.87
C SER A 94 4.62 -19.63 -3.38
N LEU A 95 4.94 -18.60 -2.60
CA LEU A 95 4.57 -18.49 -1.18
C LEU A 95 3.13 -18.01 -0.97
N ASP A 96 2.65 -17.14 -1.84
CA ASP A 96 1.31 -16.54 -1.78
C ASP A 96 0.79 -16.36 -3.22
N SER A 97 -0.12 -17.24 -3.64
CA SER A 97 -0.71 -17.20 -4.99
C SER A 97 -1.40 -15.88 -5.31
N ASP A 98 -1.85 -15.16 -4.28
CA ASP A 98 -2.54 -13.88 -4.40
C ASP A 98 -1.59 -12.67 -4.33
N PHE A 99 -0.27 -12.91 -4.26
CA PHE A 99 0.74 -11.86 -4.09
C PHE A 99 0.61 -10.70 -5.09
N ILE A 100 0.41 -11.01 -6.37
CA ILE A 100 0.27 -10.00 -7.42
C ILE A 100 -1.03 -9.20 -7.22
N ALA A 101 -2.15 -9.88 -7.00
CA ALA A 101 -3.44 -9.23 -6.76
C ALA A 101 -3.38 -8.29 -5.56
N LYS A 102 -2.84 -8.76 -4.43
CA LYS A 102 -2.62 -7.95 -3.22
C LYS A 102 -1.75 -6.72 -3.49
N SER A 103 -0.71 -6.89 -4.31
CA SER A 103 0.20 -5.79 -4.67
C SER A 103 -0.48 -4.75 -5.57
N VAL A 104 -1.29 -5.18 -6.54
CA VAL A 104 -2.07 -4.29 -7.42
C VAL A 104 -3.12 -3.52 -6.60
N ILE A 105 -3.85 -4.20 -5.71
CA ILE A 105 -4.80 -3.56 -4.78
C ILE A 105 -4.09 -2.52 -3.92
N PHE A 106 -2.93 -2.85 -3.38
CA PHE A 106 -2.14 -1.93 -2.56
C PHE A 106 -1.70 -0.69 -3.34
N ASP A 107 -1.26 -0.85 -4.59
CA ASP A 107 -0.88 0.28 -5.46
C ASP A 107 -2.09 1.17 -5.76
N VAL A 108 -3.22 0.60 -6.12
CA VAL A 108 -4.47 1.33 -6.39
C VAL A 108 -4.97 2.05 -5.13
N ALA A 109 -4.96 1.39 -3.98
CA ALA A 109 -5.39 2.00 -2.71
C ALA A 109 -4.53 3.23 -2.33
N ARG A 110 -3.26 3.26 -2.79
CA ARG A 110 -2.33 4.38 -2.58
C ARG A 110 -2.33 5.43 -3.69
N SER A 111 -3.00 5.19 -4.80
CA SER A 111 -2.95 6.03 -6.00
C SER A 111 -3.39 7.48 -5.76
N GLY A 112 -4.33 7.71 -4.85
CA GLY A 112 -4.80 9.03 -4.43
C GLY A 112 -3.79 9.82 -3.57
N GLY A 113 -2.67 9.19 -3.17
CA GLY A 113 -1.67 9.76 -2.27
C GLY A 113 -2.05 9.60 -0.79
N GLU A 114 -3.01 8.74 -0.49
CA GLU A 114 -3.33 8.28 0.85
C GLU A 114 -2.18 7.45 1.42
N ILE A 115 -2.10 7.42 2.75
CA ILE A 115 -1.21 6.51 3.47
C ILE A 115 -1.97 5.22 3.70
N VAL A 116 -1.48 4.13 3.12
CA VAL A 116 -2.02 2.77 3.32
C VAL A 116 -0.92 1.91 3.90
N ILE A 117 -1.20 1.20 4.97
CA ILE A 117 -0.26 0.35 5.69
C ILE A 117 -0.82 -1.08 5.71
N PRO A 118 -0.06 -2.08 5.24
CA PRO A 118 -0.47 -3.48 5.32
C PRO A 118 -0.65 -3.92 6.76
N ILE A 119 -1.61 -4.80 7.02
CA ILE A 119 -1.85 -5.31 8.37
C ILE A 119 -0.63 -6.02 8.95
N THR A 120 0.20 -6.61 8.10
CA THR A 120 1.45 -7.29 8.47
C THR A 120 2.51 -6.38 9.08
N ASN A 121 2.35 -5.05 8.97
CA ASN A 121 3.24 -4.07 9.60
C ASN A 121 2.83 -3.68 11.03
N PHE A 122 1.80 -4.31 11.58
CA PHE A 122 1.39 -4.12 12.96
C PHE A 122 1.79 -5.35 13.78
N SER A 123 2.41 -5.12 14.94
CA SER A 123 2.90 -6.18 15.83
C SER A 123 1.79 -6.85 16.64
N GLU A 124 0.65 -6.17 16.80
CA GLU A 124 -0.53 -6.65 17.51
C GLU A 124 -1.74 -6.54 16.60
N GLN A 125 -2.72 -7.43 16.82
CA GLN A 125 -3.99 -7.38 16.09
C GLN A 125 -4.85 -6.23 16.64
N VAL A 126 -4.58 -5.02 16.16
CA VAL A 126 -5.29 -3.80 16.58
C VAL A 126 -6.54 -3.56 15.73
N TYR A 127 -6.65 -4.23 14.58
CA TYR A 127 -7.70 -4.04 13.58
C TYR A 127 -8.56 -5.29 13.42
N CYS A 128 -9.71 -5.13 12.76
CA CYS A 128 -10.68 -6.22 12.60
C CYS A 128 -10.07 -7.40 11.82
N GLU A 129 -10.44 -8.61 12.24
CA GLU A 129 -9.99 -9.84 11.56
C GLU A 129 -10.44 -9.84 10.09
N GLY A 130 -9.55 -10.25 9.18
CA GLY A 130 -9.80 -10.20 7.73
C GLY A 130 -9.47 -8.86 7.07
N THR A 131 -9.04 -7.84 7.84
CA THR A 131 -8.50 -6.61 7.27
C THR A 131 -7.16 -6.90 6.56
N PHE A 132 -7.05 -6.41 5.33
CA PHE A 132 -5.83 -6.51 4.51
C PHE A 132 -4.86 -5.36 4.79
N ALA A 133 -5.40 -4.14 4.84
CA ALA A 133 -4.62 -2.92 5.05
C ALA A 133 -5.49 -1.85 5.70
N VAL A 134 -4.83 -0.84 6.24
CA VAL A 134 -5.47 0.29 6.93
C VAL A 134 -5.07 1.58 6.26
N LYS A 135 -6.01 2.53 6.14
CA LYS A 135 -5.83 3.77 5.40
C LYS A 135 -5.98 5.01 6.27
N TRP A 136 -5.08 5.97 6.08
CA TRP A 136 -5.11 7.31 6.67
C TRP A 136 -5.39 8.39 5.62
N PRO A 137 -5.95 9.53 6.05
CA PRO A 137 -6.21 10.64 5.15
C PRO A 137 -4.93 11.17 4.52
N ARG A 138 -5.05 11.62 3.30
CA ARG A 138 -3.97 12.34 2.62
C ARG A 138 -3.52 13.55 3.44
N ASN A 139 -2.20 13.75 3.53
CA ASN A 139 -1.56 14.88 4.25
C ASN A 139 -1.71 14.88 5.78
N LYS A 140 -2.17 13.80 6.40
CA LYS A 140 -2.15 13.65 7.85
C LYS A 140 -1.09 12.64 8.27
N SER A 141 -0.50 12.87 9.43
CA SER A 141 0.47 11.94 9.98
C SER A 141 -0.25 10.71 10.53
N HIS A 142 0.08 9.53 10.03
CA HIS A 142 -0.42 8.25 10.55
C HIS A 142 0.07 7.93 11.98
N PHE A 143 1.02 8.71 12.50
CA PHE A 143 1.49 8.59 13.89
C PHE A 143 0.64 9.40 14.90
N SER A 144 -0.15 10.35 14.43
CA SER A 144 -0.86 11.30 15.30
C SER A 144 -2.36 11.37 15.07
N THR A 145 -2.88 10.55 14.17
CA THR A 145 -4.32 10.50 13.84
C THR A 145 -4.78 9.06 13.70
N ASP A 146 -6.05 8.83 14.00
CA ASP A 146 -6.68 7.53 13.77
C ASP A 146 -6.84 7.26 12.27
N PRO A 147 -6.85 6.00 11.85
CA PRO A 147 -7.15 5.61 10.49
C PRO A 147 -8.58 6.00 10.12
N VAL A 148 -8.84 6.17 8.83
CA VAL A 148 -10.18 6.49 8.32
C VAL A 148 -10.88 5.30 7.72
N SER A 149 -10.13 4.30 7.26
CA SER A 149 -10.73 3.12 6.63
C SER A 149 -9.91 1.86 6.93
N GLN A 150 -10.61 0.75 7.00
CA GLN A 150 -10.03 -0.58 6.91
C GLN A 150 -10.37 -1.17 5.55
N ILE A 151 -9.43 -1.89 4.94
CA ILE A 151 -9.54 -2.44 3.59
C ILE A 151 -9.61 -3.95 3.67
N ARG A 152 -10.61 -4.54 3.02
CA ARG A 152 -10.71 -5.97 2.71
C ARG A 152 -10.78 -6.15 1.19
N TRP A 153 -10.44 -7.32 0.66
CA TRP A 153 -10.47 -7.56 -0.76
C TRP A 153 -10.97 -8.97 -1.09
N PHE A 154 -11.46 -9.15 -2.34
CA PHE A 154 -11.97 -10.40 -2.86
C PHE A 154 -11.66 -10.52 -4.35
N TRP A 155 -11.52 -11.76 -4.81
CA TRP A 155 -11.63 -12.06 -6.24
C TRP A 155 -13.08 -11.96 -6.69
N SER A 156 -13.34 -11.40 -7.88
CA SER A 156 -14.70 -11.24 -8.43
C SER A 156 -15.41 -12.57 -8.74
N PHE A 157 -14.63 -13.63 -8.92
CA PHE A 157 -15.11 -14.98 -9.24
C PHE A 157 -15.16 -15.94 -8.02
N HIS A 158 -14.79 -15.48 -6.84
CA HIS A 158 -14.93 -16.24 -5.60
C HIS A 158 -16.25 -15.93 -4.91
N ASP A 159 -16.86 -16.96 -4.35
CA ASP A 159 -18.03 -16.78 -3.51
C ASP A 159 -17.68 -15.98 -2.25
N VAL A 160 -18.47 -14.97 -1.97
CA VAL A 160 -18.31 -14.12 -0.78
C VAL A 160 -19.11 -14.74 0.36
N ASP A 161 -18.44 -14.98 1.48
CA ASP A 161 -19.10 -15.25 2.74
C ASP A 161 -19.72 -13.96 3.29
N TRP A 162 -21.02 -13.80 3.04
CA TRP A 162 -21.78 -12.60 3.38
C TRP A 162 -21.89 -12.40 4.89
N ASP A 163 -21.97 -13.47 5.67
CA ASP A 163 -22.06 -13.36 7.13
C ASP A 163 -20.72 -12.84 7.70
N SER A 164 -19.59 -13.37 7.22
CA SER A 164 -18.26 -12.87 7.58
C SER A 164 -18.03 -11.43 7.10
N LEU A 165 -18.53 -11.06 5.92
CA LEU A 165 -18.40 -9.69 5.42
C LEU A 165 -19.25 -8.71 6.25
N ASN A 166 -20.50 -9.05 6.54
CA ASN A 166 -21.41 -8.23 7.35
C ASN A 166 -20.84 -8.00 8.75
N GLN A 167 -20.31 -9.05 9.39
CA GLN A 167 -19.69 -8.93 10.71
C GLN A 167 -18.47 -8.01 10.65
N TRP A 168 -17.60 -8.18 9.65
CA TRP A 168 -16.44 -7.32 9.47
C TRP A 168 -16.83 -5.85 9.26
N VAL A 169 -17.87 -5.58 8.46
CA VAL A 169 -18.36 -4.20 8.24
C VAL A 169 -18.84 -3.59 9.54
N ALA A 170 -19.62 -4.34 10.34
CA ALA A 170 -20.10 -3.87 11.64
C ALA A 170 -18.95 -3.55 12.60
N ASP A 171 -17.95 -4.45 12.70
CA ASP A 171 -16.77 -4.27 13.57
C ASP A 171 -15.92 -3.06 13.14
N VAL A 172 -15.78 -2.85 11.82
CA VAL A 172 -15.06 -1.69 11.26
C VAL A 172 -15.78 -0.38 11.60
N GLU A 173 -17.11 -0.33 11.46
CA GLU A 173 -17.91 0.85 11.82
C GLU A 173 -17.88 1.12 13.33
N GLU A 174 -17.95 0.08 14.16
CA GLU A 174 -17.81 0.23 15.62
C GLU A 174 -16.45 0.81 16.01
N SER A 175 -15.40 0.50 15.26
CA SER A 175 -14.05 1.09 15.42
C SER A 175 -13.96 2.57 14.95
N GLY A 176 -15.03 3.12 14.39
CA GLY A 176 -15.06 4.48 13.83
C GLY A 176 -14.41 4.61 12.45
N CYS A 177 -14.14 3.51 11.77
CA CYS A 177 -13.56 3.46 10.43
C CYS A 177 -14.63 3.23 9.35
N ILE A 178 -14.27 3.50 8.10
CA ILE A 178 -15.05 3.17 6.92
C ILE A 178 -14.59 1.80 6.40
N ALA A 179 -15.54 0.92 6.11
CA ALA A 179 -15.26 -0.35 5.45
C ALA A 179 -15.08 -0.13 3.93
N GLU A 180 -13.87 -0.36 3.42
CA GLU A 180 -13.56 -0.31 1.99
C GLU A 180 -13.28 -1.73 1.47
N VAL A 181 -14.06 -2.16 0.49
CA VAL A 181 -13.91 -3.47 -0.16
C VAL A 181 -13.40 -3.29 -1.57
N PHE A 182 -12.30 -3.95 -1.89
CA PHE A 182 -11.73 -4.02 -3.22
C PHE A 182 -12.06 -5.37 -3.84
N VAL A 183 -12.64 -5.33 -5.03
CA VAL A 183 -12.92 -6.53 -5.83
C VAL A 183 -12.02 -6.47 -7.05
N ILE A 184 -11.25 -7.52 -7.28
CA ILE A 184 -10.31 -7.65 -8.39
C ILE A 184 -10.74 -8.83 -9.27
N ASP A 185 -10.66 -8.67 -10.59
CA ASP A 185 -10.92 -9.74 -11.55
C ASP A 185 -9.65 -10.38 -12.11
N ASP A 186 -9.79 -11.34 -13.00
CA ASP A 186 -8.68 -12.06 -13.63
C ASP A 186 -7.88 -11.20 -14.63
N GLU A 187 -8.43 -10.08 -15.10
CA GLU A 187 -7.72 -9.08 -15.90
C GLU A 187 -6.98 -8.04 -15.03
N MET A 188 -7.04 -8.19 -13.71
CA MET A 188 -6.49 -7.27 -12.69
C MET A 188 -7.20 -5.91 -12.65
N ASP A 189 -8.41 -5.81 -13.18
CA ASP A 189 -9.24 -4.64 -13.02
C ASP A 189 -9.85 -4.60 -11.61
N ILE A 190 -9.84 -3.41 -11.01
CA ILE A 190 -10.26 -3.23 -9.62
C ILE A 190 -11.48 -2.32 -9.54
N THR A 191 -12.47 -2.80 -8.80
CA THR A 191 -13.61 -1.99 -8.35
C THR A 191 -13.56 -1.83 -6.82
N MET A 192 -13.71 -0.60 -6.34
CA MET A 192 -13.72 -0.29 -4.91
C MET A 192 -15.10 0.15 -4.46
N TYR A 193 -15.57 -0.46 -3.38
CA TYR A 193 -16.83 -0.15 -2.71
C TYR A 193 -16.57 0.39 -1.30
N ARG A 194 -17.36 1.37 -0.89
CA ARG A 194 -17.53 1.71 0.52
C ARG A 194 -18.85 1.12 0.97
N ILE A 195 -18.79 0.32 2.02
CA ILE A 195 -19.95 -0.41 2.50
C ILE A 195 -20.28 0.08 3.91
N SER A 196 -21.57 0.22 4.21
CA SER A 196 -22.07 0.47 5.55
C SER A 196 -23.06 -0.62 5.95
N TYR A 197 -23.14 -0.90 7.25
CA TYR A 197 -24.05 -1.91 7.79
C TYR A 197 -25.52 -1.64 7.45
N ASP A 198 -25.93 -0.38 7.46
CA ASP A 198 -27.30 0.04 7.09
C ASP A 198 -27.67 -0.25 5.62
N GLN A 199 -26.68 -0.50 4.75
CA GLN A 199 -26.90 -0.87 3.35
C GLN A 199 -27.01 -2.38 3.14
N LEU A 200 -26.68 -3.18 4.13
CA LEU A 200 -26.64 -4.64 4.08
C LEU A 200 -27.84 -5.29 4.81
N SER A 201 -28.61 -4.52 5.56
CA SER A 201 -29.85 -4.92 6.25
C SER A 201 -31.11 -4.69 5.35
#